data_3ca5fa62aeed4c616c7a92f42887b1d2
#
_entry.id   3ca5fa62aeed4c616c7a92f42887b1d2
#
_cell.length_a   1.000
_cell.length_b   1.000
_cell.length_c   1.000
_cell.angle_alpha   90.00
_cell.angle_beta   90.00
_cell.angle_gamma   90.00
#
_symmetry.space_group_name_H-M   'P 1'
#
loop_
_entity.id
_entity.type
_entity.pdbx_description
1 polymer ?
#
loop_
_entity_poly.entity_id
_entity_poly.type
_entity_poly.pdbx_seq_one_letter_code
_entity_poly.pdbx_strand_id
1 'polypeptide(L)'
;VYKRQLLYPLAPQYVEVKALNGIKMHIQLWRNTKTSMRKGKNFKRHIQTILIFVPALFLSAFTLQAQDIDILLKGGHVIDPLNNIDSRMDVAIKDGRILQVASSISTDKVRKIIDVKGMYVVPGLIDMHVHAFHGTDPGSYIADGWDALPPDGFTFRAGVTTIVDAGSAGWRNFRKFKEQTIDRSRTRILAFLNIVGNGMYGRFEEQDVNDMNPVMTSYMITRLFPDILVGVKSAHYWGPDFTQVDKAVEAGKLAGAPVMVDLGEHHPPLPIEELFMKHLRPGDIWTHTYAN
;
A
#
# COMPACT_ATOMS: atom_id res chain seq x y z
N VAL A 1 -36.89 -25.83 5.84
CA VAL A 1 -36.97 -24.75 4.82
C VAL A 1 -36.93 -23.40 5.54
N TYR A 2 -35.78 -22.75 5.61
CA TYR A 2 -35.66 -21.35 6.01
C TYR A 2 -34.97 -20.56 4.89
N LYS A 3 -35.76 -19.78 4.17
CA LYS A 3 -35.27 -18.71 3.28
C LYS A 3 -34.83 -17.54 4.17
N ARG A 4 -33.54 -17.26 4.28
CA ARG A 4 -33.01 -15.96 4.71
C ARG A 4 -32.76 -15.12 3.48
N GLN A 5 -33.58 -14.10 3.27
CA GLN A 5 -33.30 -13.00 2.36
C GLN A 5 -32.15 -12.17 2.94
N LEU A 6 -31.01 -12.16 2.27
CA LEU A 6 -29.94 -11.21 2.51
C LEU A 6 -30.32 -9.87 1.87
N LEU A 7 -30.65 -8.90 2.71
CA LEU A 7 -30.77 -7.50 2.31
C LEU A 7 -29.35 -6.96 2.07
N TYR A 8 -28.99 -6.71 0.82
CA TYR A 8 -27.80 -5.94 0.48
C TYR A 8 -28.03 -4.48 0.89
N PRO A 9 -27.09 -3.82 1.58
CA PRO A 9 -27.18 -2.39 1.81
C PRO A 9 -26.99 -1.66 0.47
N LEU A 10 -27.91 -0.73 0.19
CA LEU A 10 -27.83 0.17 -0.96
C LEU A 10 -26.52 0.95 -0.92
N ALA A 11 -25.81 0.98 -2.05
CA ALA A 11 -24.60 1.75 -2.22
C ALA A 11 -24.86 3.25 -1.91
N PRO A 12 -23.95 3.94 -1.23
CA PRO A 12 -24.09 5.36 -0.94
C PRO A 12 -24.06 6.17 -2.24
N GLN A 13 -25.05 7.06 -2.39
CA GLN A 13 -25.04 8.04 -3.48
C GLN A 13 -24.17 9.24 -3.10
N TYR A 14 -23.21 9.56 -3.93
CA TYR A 14 -22.32 10.72 -3.79
C TYR A 14 -22.82 11.86 -4.67
N VAL A 15 -22.80 13.07 -4.12
CA VAL A 15 -23.05 14.30 -4.90
C VAL A 15 -21.73 15.03 -5.05
N GLU A 16 -21.32 15.29 -6.28
CA GLU A 16 -20.12 16.06 -6.61
C GLU A 16 -20.44 17.56 -6.47
N VAL A 17 -19.76 18.24 -5.54
CA VAL A 17 -19.87 19.69 -5.38
C VAL A 17 -18.54 20.32 -5.83
N LYS A 18 -18.58 21.14 -6.90
CA LYS A 18 -17.44 21.95 -7.32
C LYS A 18 -17.29 23.14 -6.37
N ALA A 19 -16.24 23.17 -5.59
CA ALA A 19 -15.84 24.36 -4.86
C ALA A 19 -15.07 25.32 -5.79
N LEU A 20 -15.23 26.61 -5.57
CA LEU A 20 -14.44 27.66 -6.20
C LEU A 20 -12.97 27.46 -5.83
N ASN A 21 -12.15 26.89 -6.70
CA ASN A 21 -10.71 26.65 -6.69
C ASN A 21 -10.31 25.21 -7.07
N GLY A 22 -11.19 24.45 -7.73
CA GLY A 22 -10.83 23.17 -8.36
C GLY A 22 -10.68 21.96 -7.41
N ILE A 23 -11.01 22.09 -6.13
CA ILE A 23 -10.99 20.99 -5.16
C ILE A 23 -12.31 20.24 -5.22
N LYS A 24 -12.24 18.94 -5.51
CA LYS A 24 -13.40 18.04 -5.47
C LYS A 24 -13.61 17.52 -4.05
N MET A 25 -14.80 17.75 -3.50
CA MET A 25 -15.20 17.25 -2.20
C MET A 25 -16.40 16.32 -2.34
N HIS A 26 -16.30 15.13 -1.79
CA HIS A 26 -17.39 14.15 -1.76
C HIS A 26 -18.12 14.24 -0.41
N ILE A 27 -19.41 14.56 -0.43
CA ILE A 27 -20.25 14.60 0.76
C ILE A 27 -21.20 13.41 0.73
N GLN A 28 -21.16 12.61 1.78
CA GLN A 28 -22.07 11.47 1.96
C GLN A 28 -23.36 11.91 2.63
N LEU A 29 -24.48 11.78 1.93
CA LEU A 29 -25.81 12.09 2.46
C LEU A 29 -26.52 10.81 2.89
N TRP A 30 -26.84 10.72 4.19
CA TRP A 30 -27.73 9.68 4.72
C TRP A 30 -29.18 10.16 4.63
N ARG A 31 -30.01 9.44 3.87
CA ARG A 31 -31.47 9.63 3.92
C ARG A 31 -32.07 8.68 4.94
N ASN A 32 -32.53 9.23 6.05
CA ASN A 32 -33.49 8.54 6.91
C ASN A 32 -34.91 8.80 6.36
N THR A 33 -35.53 7.79 5.81
CA THR A 33 -36.97 7.81 5.46
C THR A 33 -37.75 7.03 6.52
N LYS A 34 -38.53 7.74 7.25
CA LYS A 34 -39.94 7.54 7.63
C LYS A 34 -40.24 8.14 9.00
N THR A 35 -40.93 9.24 9.00
CA THR A 35 -41.87 9.56 10.05
C THR A 35 -43.10 10.28 9.48
N SER A 36 -44.22 9.74 9.85
CA SER A 36 -45.58 10.04 9.51
C SER A 36 -45.96 11.52 9.71
N MET A 37 -46.61 12.11 8.70
CA MET A 37 -47.21 13.43 8.80
C MET A 37 -48.46 13.38 9.69
N ARG A 38 -48.46 14.13 10.79
CA ARG A 38 -49.67 14.62 11.44
C ARG A 38 -49.79 16.12 11.16
N LYS A 39 -50.96 16.48 10.58
CA LYS A 39 -51.35 17.87 10.28
C LYS A 39 -51.55 18.63 11.59
N GLY A 40 -50.83 19.74 11.77
CA GLY A 40 -51.09 20.73 12.84
C GLY A 40 -50.95 22.13 12.26
N LYS A 41 -52.05 22.86 12.19
CA LYS A 41 -52.15 24.28 11.82
C LYS A 41 -51.43 25.09 12.91
N ASN A 42 -50.33 25.78 12.60
CA ASN A 42 -49.83 27.01 13.24
C ASN A 42 -48.34 27.22 12.92
N PHE A 43 -48.02 27.40 11.63
CA PHE A 43 -46.60 27.47 11.21
C PHE A 43 -46.24 28.82 10.55
N LYS A 44 -47.04 29.86 10.70
CA LYS A 44 -46.75 31.14 10.00
C LYS A 44 -46.07 32.24 10.81
N ARG A 45 -45.77 32.02 12.11
CA ARG A 45 -45.27 33.16 12.96
C ARG A 45 -43.81 33.03 13.40
N HIS A 46 -43.09 31.96 13.06
CA HIS A 46 -41.71 31.77 13.50
C HIS A 46 -40.66 31.78 12.39
N ILE A 47 -41.06 31.99 11.12
CA ILE A 47 -40.13 32.00 10.00
C ILE A 47 -39.37 33.34 9.84
N GLN A 48 -39.94 34.45 10.33
CA GLN A 48 -39.27 35.75 10.20
C GLN A 48 -38.11 35.99 11.18
N THR A 49 -38.04 35.27 12.30
CA THR A 49 -36.99 35.47 13.30
C THR A 49 -35.75 34.59 13.02
N ILE A 50 -35.91 33.49 12.27
CA ILE A 50 -34.82 32.56 11.94
C ILE A 50 -33.96 33.06 10.77
N LEU A 51 -34.49 33.88 9.88
CA LEU A 51 -33.78 34.36 8.69
C LEU A 51 -32.73 35.46 8.96
N ILE A 52 -32.70 36.07 10.13
CA ILE A 52 -31.72 37.11 10.49
C ILE A 52 -30.53 36.55 11.27
N PHE A 53 -30.65 35.36 11.91
CA PHE A 53 -29.55 34.77 12.71
C PHE A 53 -28.67 33.80 11.94
N VAL A 54 -29.12 33.26 10.78
CA VAL A 54 -28.37 32.27 10.00
C VAL A 54 -27.12 32.87 9.31
N PRO A 55 -27.13 34.11 8.75
CA PRO A 55 -25.91 34.66 8.15
C PRO A 55 -24.86 35.07 9.16
N ALA A 56 -25.22 35.39 10.41
CA ALA A 56 -24.27 35.79 11.45
C ALA A 56 -23.49 34.58 12.02
N LEU A 57 -24.09 33.36 12.01
CA LEU A 57 -23.41 32.14 12.45
C LEU A 57 -22.44 31.57 11.40
N PHE A 58 -22.63 31.91 10.13
CA PHE A 58 -21.74 31.46 9.06
C PHE A 58 -20.49 32.35 8.89
N LEU A 59 -20.49 33.59 9.37
CA LEU A 59 -19.31 34.46 9.31
C LEU A 59 -18.31 34.22 10.45
N SER A 60 -18.66 33.50 11.50
CA SER A 60 -17.76 33.23 12.63
C SER A 60 -17.01 31.92 12.58
N ALA A 61 -17.17 31.10 11.51
CA ALA A 61 -16.61 29.76 11.43
C ALA A 61 -15.35 29.65 10.58
N PHE A 62 -14.82 30.72 10.03
CA PHE A 62 -13.52 30.74 9.35
C PHE A 62 -12.45 31.48 10.15
N THR A 63 -12.30 31.16 11.41
CA THR A 63 -10.96 31.26 11.98
C THR A 63 -10.17 30.11 11.35
N LEU A 64 -9.35 30.46 10.35
CA LEU A 64 -8.25 29.58 9.93
C LEU A 64 -7.39 29.39 11.19
N GLN A 65 -7.70 28.36 11.97
CA GLN A 65 -6.82 27.95 13.05
C GLN A 65 -5.55 27.50 12.36
N ALA A 66 -4.49 28.30 12.48
CA ALA A 66 -3.19 27.92 11.99
C ALA A 66 -2.88 26.54 12.54
N GLN A 67 -2.79 25.53 11.67
CA GLN A 67 -2.58 24.15 12.09
C GLN A 67 -1.20 24.07 12.74
N ASP A 68 -1.13 23.54 13.95
CA ASP A 68 0.16 23.29 14.59
C ASP A 68 0.95 22.31 13.74
N ILE A 69 2.20 22.62 13.45
CA ILE A 69 3.11 21.80 12.65
C ILE A 69 4.00 21.03 13.61
N ASP A 70 4.05 19.70 13.47
CA ASP A 70 4.90 18.87 14.33
C ASP A 70 6.37 19.03 13.96
N ILE A 71 6.68 18.97 12.66
CA ILE A 71 8.04 19.11 12.13
C ILE A 71 8.01 19.98 10.89
N LEU A 72 8.91 20.96 10.85
CA LEU A 72 9.19 21.76 9.66
C LEU A 72 10.62 21.46 9.19
N LEU A 73 10.77 20.88 8.00
CA LEU A 73 12.05 20.79 7.29
C LEU A 73 12.23 22.10 6.54
N LYS A 74 13.27 22.88 6.89
CA LYS A 74 13.42 24.25 6.38
C LYS A 74 14.58 24.39 5.42
N GLY A 75 14.27 24.87 4.20
CA GLY A 75 15.25 25.33 3.22
C GLY A 75 16.00 24.26 2.44
N GLY A 76 15.49 23.03 2.41
CA GLY A 76 16.07 21.92 1.64
C GLY A 76 15.78 22.02 0.15
N HIS A 77 16.58 21.31 -0.66
CA HIS A 77 16.28 21.09 -2.07
C HIS A 77 15.33 19.90 -2.20
N VAL A 78 14.05 20.17 -2.42
CA VAL A 78 13.01 19.14 -2.50
C VAL A 78 12.96 18.60 -3.93
N ILE A 79 13.03 17.26 -4.06
CA ILE A 79 12.82 16.54 -5.32
C ILE A 79 11.61 15.62 -5.12
N ASP A 80 10.51 15.93 -5.81
CA ASP A 80 9.28 15.15 -5.82
C ASP A 80 8.76 15.05 -7.26
N PRO A 81 9.16 13.99 -8.00
CA PRO A 81 8.79 13.84 -9.40
C PRO A 81 7.27 13.72 -9.62
N LEU A 82 6.54 13.16 -8.65
CA LEU A 82 5.08 13.01 -8.76
C LEU A 82 4.37 14.38 -8.85
N ASN A 83 4.88 15.36 -8.11
CA ASN A 83 4.32 16.72 -8.07
C ASN A 83 5.11 17.71 -8.92
N ASN A 84 6.08 17.26 -9.73
CA ASN A 84 6.98 18.10 -10.55
C ASN A 84 7.74 19.15 -9.73
N ILE A 85 8.20 18.78 -8.54
CA ILE A 85 8.99 19.64 -7.66
C ILE A 85 10.47 19.25 -7.80
N ASP A 86 11.30 20.23 -8.14
CA ASP A 86 12.76 20.15 -8.14
C ASP A 86 13.30 21.53 -7.80
N SER A 87 13.20 21.93 -6.52
CA SER A 87 13.56 23.26 -6.09
C SER A 87 13.72 23.37 -4.57
N ARG A 88 14.27 24.52 -4.14
CA ARG A 88 14.41 24.82 -2.73
C ARG A 88 13.07 25.14 -2.09
N MET A 89 12.64 24.33 -1.12
CA MET A 89 11.36 24.45 -0.44
C MET A 89 11.44 24.07 1.03
N ASP A 90 10.39 24.44 1.75
CA ASP A 90 10.09 23.98 3.11
C ASP A 90 9.06 22.85 3.04
N VAL A 91 9.17 21.86 3.96
CA VAL A 91 8.20 20.76 4.09
C VAL A 91 7.66 20.73 5.50
N ALA A 92 6.36 20.96 5.66
CA ALA A 92 5.66 20.86 6.93
C ALA A 92 5.04 19.46 7.10
N ILE A 93 5.24 18.88 8.28
CA ILE A 93 4.72 17.55 8.65
C ILE A 93 3.84 17.70 9.88
N LYS A 94 2.66 17.09 9.84
CA LYS A 94 1.70 16.99 10.93
C LYS A 94 1.09 15.61 10.98
N ASP A 95 0.95 15.03 12.17
CA ASP A 95 0.35 13.72 12.39
C ASP A 95 0.93 12.62 11.48
N GLY A 96 2.27 12.68 11.26
CA GLY A 96 2.99 11.72 10.41
C GLY A 96 2.73 11.87 8.90
N ARG A 97 2.10 12.96 8.46
CA ARG A 97 1.79 13.23 7.04
C ARG A 97 2.38 14.56 6.60
N ILE A 98 2.70 14.66 5.32
CA ILE A 98 3.08 15.93 4.71
C ILE A 98 1.83 16.84 4.68
N LEU A 99 1.89 17.95 5.41
CA LEU A 99 0.83 18.93 5.48
C LEU A 99 0.93 19.93 4.32
N GLN A 100 2.14 20.40 4.02
CA GLN A 100 2.41 21.41 3.02
C GLN A 100 3.84 21.33 2.51
N VAL A 101 4.03 21.62 1.23
CA VAL A 101 5.33 21.90 0.60
C VAL A 101 5.22 23.27 -0.06
N ALA A 102 6.10 24.20 0.30
CA ALA A 102 6.07 25.57 -0.22
C ALA A 102 7.46 26.21 -0.18
N SER A 103 7.66 27.26 -0.97
CA SER A 103 8.93 28.02 -1.00
C SER A 103 9.30 28.66 0.34
N SER A 104 8.29 28.95 1.16
CA SER A 104 8.46 29.41 2.54
C SER A 104 7.22 29.08 3.36
N ILE A 105 7.44 28.52 4.55
CA ILE A 105 6.39 28.21 5.54
C ILE A 105 6.70 28.98 6.81
N SER A 106 5.67 29.59 7.43
CA SER A 106 5.83 30.28 8.72
C SER A 106 6.33 29.31 9.79
N THR A 107 7.19 29.83 10.64
CA THR A 107 7.69 29.09 11.81
C THR A 107 6.78 29.21 13.03
N ASP A 108 5.72 30.03 12.94
CA ASP A 108 4.74 30.18 14.02
C ASP A 108 4.02 28.82 14.26
N LYS A 109 3.90 28.47 15.52
CA LYS A 109 3.25 27.21 15.96
C LYS A 109 3.89 25.92 15.39
N VAL A 110 5.20 25.94 15.13
CA VAL A 110 5.98 24.77 14.77
C VAL A 110 6.62 24.16 16.03
N ARG A 111 6.35 22.88 16.30
CA ARG A 111 6.91 22.20 17.46
C ARG A 111 8.40 21.92 17.32
N LYS A 112 8.86 21.53 16.12
CA LYS A 112 10.27 21.24 15.84
C LYS A 112 10.65 21.72 14.45
N ILE A 113 11.67 22.55 14.37
CA ILE A 113 12.27 23.01 13.10
C ILE A 113 13.57 22.24 12.91
N ILE A 114 13.76 21.69 11.71
CA ILE A 114 15.00 21.02 11.28
C ILE A 114 15.54 21.82 10.10
N ASP A 115 16.68 22.46 10.27
CA ASP A 115 17.39 23.13 9.17
C ASP A 115 18.00 22.04 8.27
N VAL A 116 17.53 21.99 7.04
CA VAL A 116 18.01 21.07 5.99
C VAL A 116 18.59 21.85 4.80
N LYS A 117 19.05 23.06 5.05
CA LYS A 117 19.69 23.90 4.05
C LYS A 117 20.95 23.23 3.49
N GLY A 118 21.04 23.15 2.18
CA GLY A 118 22.15 22.45 1.49
C GLY A 118 21.98 20.94 1.42
N MET A 119 20.86 20.39 1.92
CA MET A 119 20.52 18.96 1.81
C MET A 119 19.40 18.77 0.79
N TYR A 120 19.34 17.57 0.24
CA TYR A 120 18.21 17.11 -0.55
C TYR A 120 17.13 16.52 0.36
N VAL A 121 15.87 16.82 0.05
CA VAL A 121 14.69 16.23 0.68
C VAL A 121 13.93 15.48 -0.38
N VAL A 122 13.87 14.17 -0.25
CA VAL A 122 13.31 13.27 -1.25
C VAL A 122 12.30 12.31 -0.58
N PRO A 123 11.37 11.69 -1.33
CA PRO A 123 10.62 10.55 -0.82
C PRO A 123 11.56 9.46 -0.29
N GLY A 124 11.14 8.75 0.75
CA GLY A 124 11.93 7.62 1.26
C GLY A 124 12.17 6.57 0.18
N LEU A 125 13.36 5.99 0.18
CA LEU A 125 13.72 4.95 -0.79
C LEU A 125 12.86 3.70 -0.57
N ILE A 126 12.66 2.96 -1.67
CA ILE A 126 11.94 1.68 -1.69
C ILE A 126 12.92 0.60 -2.13
N ASP A 127 13.13 -0.40 -1.27
CA ASP A 127 13.86 -1.60 -1.64
C ASP A 127 12.86 -2.67 -2.09
N MET A 128 12.94 -3.06 -3.36
CA MET A 128 11.95 -3.95 -3.98
C MET A 128 12.32 -5.44 -3.89
N HIS A 129 13.46 -5.79 -3.31
CA HIS A 129 13.89 -7.17 -3.22
C HIS A 129 14.56 -7.45 -1.86
N VAL A 130 13.73 -7.74 -0.89
CA VAL A 130 14.16 -8.05 0.49
C VAL A 130 13.48 -9.34 0.95
N HIS A 131 14.12 -10.05 1.87
CA HIS A 131 13.53 -11.17 2.58
C HIS A 131 13.43 -10.80 4.06
N ALA A 132 12.19 -10.73 4.60
CA ALA A 132 11.91 -10.22 5.93
C ALA A 132 11.11 -11.18 6.82
N PHE A 133 10.72 -12.35 6.30
CA PHE A 133 9.98 -13.35 7.04
C PHE A 133 10.91 -14.43 7.59
N HIS A 134 10.96 -14.55 8.90
CA HIS A 134 11.84 -15.52 9.59
C HIS A 134 11.29 -16.93 9.64
N GLY A 135 10.08 -17.16 9.10
CA GLY A 135 9.42 -18.46 9.22
C GLY A 135 8.86 -18.72 10.63
N THR A 136 8.34 -19.91 10.83
CA THR A 136 7.58 -20.26 12.05
C THR A 136 8.01 -21.54 12.71
N ASP A 137 8.87 -22.33 12.08
CA ASP A 137 9.34 -23.60 12.62
C ASP A 137 10.41 -23.36 13.69
N PRO A 138 10.18 -23.80 14.94
CA PRO A 138 11.18 -23.70 15.98
C PRO A 138 12.47 -24.46 15.69
N GLY A 139 12.40 -25.49 14.84
CA GLY A 139 13.55 -26.28 14.41
C GLY A 139 14.31 -25.69 13.22
N SER A 140 13.63 -24.87 12.46
CA SER A 140 14.17 -24.08 11.36
C SER A 140 14.00 -22.61 11.69
N TYR A 141 14.75 -22.12 12.63
CA TYR A 141 14.83 -20.69 12.90
C TYR A 141 15.27 -20.00 11.63
N ILE A 142 14.31 -19.44 10.95
CA ILE A 142 14.48 -18.95 9.64
C ILE A 142 14.10 -20.04 8.62
N ALA A 143 12.84 -20.40 8.55
CA ALA A 143 12.39 -21.33 7.51
C ALA A 143 12.66 -20.83 6.10
N ASP A 144 12.99 -19.59 6.00
CA ASP A 144 13.47 -18.88 4.89
C ASP A 144 14.62 -18.00 5.31
N GLY A 145 15.18 -18.44 6.27
CA GLY A 145 15.48 -17.65 6.92
C GLY A 145 16.75 -17.30 7.44
N TRP A 146 17.78 -18.00 7.31
CA TRP A 146 19.10 -17.43 7.55
C TRP A 146 19.36 -16.17 6.67
N ASP A 147 18.58 -15.97 5.62
CA ASP A 147 18.61 -14.78 4.75
C ASP A 147 17.64 -13.67 5.16
N ALA A 148 16.70 -13.93 6.07
CA ALA A 148 15.75 -12.90 6.49
C ALA A 148 16.39 -11.87 7.42
N LEU A 149 16.18 -10.61 7.13
CA LEU A 149 16.69 -9.49 7.90
C LEU A 149 15.55 -8.76 8.65
N PRO A 150 15.77 -8.37 9.93
CA PRO A 150 14.83 -7.51 10.63
C PRO A 150 14.83 -6.12 10.01
N PRO A 151 13.72 -5.68 9.38
CA PRO A 151 13.72 -4.47 8.54
C PRO A 151 14.20 -3.22 9.29
N ASP A 152 13.66 -2.97 10.45
CA ASP A 152 13.96 -1.76 11.24
C ASP A 152 15.43 -1.66 11.67
N GLY A 153 16.17 -2.76 11.61
CA GLY A 153 17.57 -2.80 11.98
C GLY A 153 18.50 -2.16 10.96
N PHE A 154 18.09 -2.09 9.69
CA PHE A 154 18.98 -1.62 8.61
C PHE A 154 18.35 -0.59 7.65
N THR A 155 17.03 -0.63 7.42
CA THR A 155 16.37 0.18 6.38
C THR A 155 16.59 1.68 6.56
N PHE A 156 16.32 2.20 7.75
CA PHE A 156 16.41 3.65 8.01
C PHE A 156 17.83 4.20 7.90
N ARG A 157 18.85 3.38 8.10
CA ARG A 157 20.25 3.79 7.91
C ARG A 157 20.59 4.04 6.45
N ALA A 158 19.89 3.35 5.55
CA ALA A 158 20.06 3.49 4.10
C ALA A 158 19.06 4.48 3.48
N GLY A 159 18.21 5.14 4.30
CA GLY A 159 17.14 6.01 3.79
C GLY A 159 15.97 5.24 3.19
N VAL A 160 15.92 3.90 3.37
CA VAL A 160 14.82 3.05 2.93
C VAL A 160 13.69 3.15 3.95
N THR A 161 12.50 3.50 3.52
CA THR A 161 11.30 3.61 4.36
C THR A 161 10.24 2.58 4.02
N THR A 162 10.36 1.96 2.86
CA THR A 162 9.47 0.91 2.37
C THR A 162 10.30 -0.21 1.80
N ILE A 163 9.97 -1.44 2.14
CA ILE A 163 10.53 -2.63 1.50
C ILE A 163 9.41 -3.46 0.85
N VAL A 164 9.79 -4.25 -0.14
CA VAL A 164 8.91 -5.25 -0.74
C VAL A 164 9.56 -6.61 -0.54
N ASP A 165 8.95 -7.44 0.29
CA ASP A 165 9.40 -8.82 0.48
C ASP A 165 9.23 -9.61 -0.82
N ALA A 166 10.29 -10.27 -1.26
CA ALA A 166 10.33 -10.94 -2.55
C ALA A 166 9.89 -12.41 -2.46
N GLY A 167 8.76 -12.67 -1.79
CA GLY A 167 8.12 -13.97 -1.78
C GLY A 167 8.62 -14.93 -0.70
N SER A 168 9.12 -14.41 0.41
CA SER A 168 9.49 -15.24 1.56
C SER A 168 8.31 -16.08 2.06
N ALA A 169 7.09 -15.54 2.02
CA ALA A 169 5.87 -16.24 2.39
C ALA A 169 5.03 -16.62 1.16
N GLY A 170 4.35 -17.76 1.27
CA GLY A 170 3.29 -18.18 0.37
C GLY A 170 1.91 -18.10 1.03
N TRP A 171 0.87 -18.60 0.35
CA TRP A 171 -0.52 -18.47 0.81
C TRP A 171 -0.81 -19.22 2.12
N ARG A 172 -0.01 -20.21 2.53
CA ARG A 172 -0.20 -20.95 3.79
C ARG A 172 0.27 -20.16 5.00
N ASN A 173 1.38 -19.42 4.89
CA ASN A 173 2.06 -18.81 6.02
C ASN A 173 2.12 -17.27 5.99
N PHE A 174 1.57 -16.62 4.96
CA PHE A 174 1.56 -15.17 4.85
C PHE A 174 0.93 -14.46 6.07
N ARG A 175 -0.15 -15.03 6.63
CA ARG A 175 -0.76 -14.47 7.85
C ARG A 175 0.23 -14.42 9.00
N LYS A 176 1.05 -15.45 9.15
CA LYS A 176 2.12 -15.48 10.15
C LYS A 176 3.17 -14.40 9.89
N PHE A 177 3.61 -14.25 8.65
CA PHE A 177 4.53 -13.19 8.25
C PHE A 177 3.97 -11.82 8.62
N LYS A 178 2.69 -11.58 8.31
CA LYS A 178 2.02 -10.34 8.69
C LYS A 178 2.05 -10.10 10.21
N GLU A 179 1.61 -11.07 11.00
CA GLU A 179 1.54 -10.97 12.47
C GLU A 179 2.90 -10.83 13.14
N GLN A 180 3.92 -11.50 12.63
CA GLN A 180 5.25 -11.54 13.23
C GLN A 180 6.11 -10.33 12.84
N THR A 181 6.05 -9.90 11.61
CA THR A 181 6.98 -8.91 11.06
C THR A 181 6.27 -7.66 10.57
N ILE A 182 5.28 -7.78 9.68
CA ILE A 182 4.68 -6.63 9.01
C ILE A 182 4.00 -5.70 10.03
N ASP A 183 3.15 -6.26 10.90
CA ASP A 183 2.39 -5.48 11.89
C ASP A 183 3.26 -4.91 13.01
N ARG A 184 4.50 -5.34 13.13
CA ARG A 184 5.42 -4.93 14.20
C ARG A 184 6.53 -4.00 13.73
N SER A 185 6.73 -3.89 12.43
CA SER A 185 7.80 -3.06 11.85
C SER A 185 7.36 -1.61 11.72
N ARG A 186 8.28 -0.69 11.94
CA ARG A 186 8.13 0.73 11.59
C ARG A 186 8.35 0.97 10.11
N THR A 187 9.21 0.17 9.49
CA THR A 187 9.39 0.13 8.04
C THR A 187 8.10 -0.35 7.41
N ARG A 188 7.61 0.35 6.40
CA ARG A 188 6.47 -0.12 5.61
C ARG A 188 6.89 -1.35 4.83
N ILE A 189 6.13 -2.45 4.98
CA ILE A 189 6.41 -3.70 4.29
C ILE A 189 5.25 -4.01 3.36
N LEU A 190 5.57 -4.15 2.08
CA LEU A 190 4.73 -4.76 1.05
C LEU A 190 5.33 -6.12 0.69
N ALA A 191 4.62 -6.97 -0.05
CA ALA A 191 5.16 -8.27 -0.43
C ALA A 191 4.64 -8.76 -1.78
N PHE A 192 5.50 -9.46 -2.50
CA PHE A 192 5.10 -10.45 -3.49
C PHE A 192 4.76 -11.75 -2.77
N LEU A 193 3.66 -12.38 -3.14
CA LEU A 193 3.29 -13.68 -2.57
C LEU A 193 3.92 -14.80 -3.41
N ASN A 194 4.66 -15.70 -2.78
CA ASN A 194 5.19 -16.84 -3.50
C ASN A 194 4.06 -17.70 -4.06
N ILE A 195 4.22 -18.20 -5.29
CA ILE A 195 3.25 -19.10 -5.92
C ILE A 195 3.14 -20.44 -5.17
N VAL A 196 4.22 -20.85 -4.50
CA VAL A 196 4.27 -22.03 -3.63
C VAL A 196 3.69 -21.69 -2.27
N GLY A 197 2.87 -22.58 -1.72
CA GLY A 197 2.08 -22.31 -0.53
C GLY A 197 2.87 -21.96 0.73
N ASN A 198 4.01 -22.59 0.92
CA ASN A 198 4.90 -22.31 2.05
C ASN A 198 5.94 -21.20 1.78
N GLY A 199 5.93 -20.63 0.58
CA GLY A 199 6.92 -19.62 0.21
C GLY A 199 8.31 -20.25 0.06
N MET A 200 9.32 -19.46 0.37
CA MET A 200 10.73 -19.89 0.31
C MET A 200 11.12 -20.72 1.54
N TYR A 201 10.31 -21.67 1.95
CA TYR A 201 10.53 -22.48 3.17
C TYR A 201 11.74 -23.43 3.08
N GLY A 202 12.26 -23.59 1.90
CA GLY A 202 13.43 -24.44 1.62
C GLY A 202 13.42 -24.91 0.18
N ARG A 203 14.56 -25.39 -0.28
CA ARG A 203 14.76 -25.71 -1.68
C ARG A 203 13.82 -26.80 -2.19
N PHE A 204 13.35 -27.71 -1.33
CA PHE A 204 12.51 -28.84 -1.74
C PHE A 204 11.04 -28.45 -1.86
N GLU A 205 10.54 -27.61 -0.99
CA GLU A 205 9.13 -27.15 -0.99
C GLU A 205 8.83 -26.32 -2.24
N GLU A 206 9.80 -25.56 -2.72
CA GLU A 206 9.67 -24.74 -3.94
C GLU A 206 9.60 -25.59 -5.22
N GLN A 207 9.85 -26.90 -5.15
CA GLN A 207 9.78 -27.82 -6.28
C GLN A 207 8.41 -28.49 -6.45
N ASP A 208 7.50 -28.39 -5.45
CA ASP A 208 6.19 -29.03 -5.53
C ASP A 208 5.21 -28.22 -6.41
N VAL A 209 5.13 -28.62 -7.67
CA VAL A 209 4.19 -28.01 -8.62
C VAL A 209 2.71 -28.16 -8.23
N ASN A 210 2.38 -29.14 -7.37
CA ASN A 210 1.00 -29.33 -6.88
C ASN A 210 0.65 -28.30 -5.80
N ASP A 211 1.64 -27.75 -5.09
CA ASP A 211 1.45 -26.69 -4.11
C ASP A 211 1.38 -25.29 -4.73
N MET A 212 1.74 -25.17 -6.00
CA MET A 212 1.62 -23.92 -6.77
C MET A 212 0.16 -23.69 -7.16
N ASN A 213 -0.54 -22.84 -6.41
CA ASN A 213 -1.98 -22.63 -6.57
C ASN A 213 -2.34 -21.21 -7.03
N PRO A 214 -2.55 -20.99 -8.35
CA PRO A 214 -2.87 -19.66 -8.89
C PRO A 214 -4.15 -19.05 -8.32
N VAL A 215 -5.18 -19.85 -8.10
CA VAL A 215 -6.47 -19.40 -7.58
C VAL A 215 -6.34 -18.92 -6.14
N MET A 216 -5.69 -19.70 -5.28
CA MET A 216 -5.49 -19.30 -3.89
C MET A 216 -4.58 -18.08 -3.78
N THR A 217 -3.49 -18.06 -4.55
CA THR A 217 -2.56 -16.91 -4.60
C THR A 217 -3.30 -15.62 -5.02
N SER A 218 -4.11 -15.68 -6.07
CA SER A 218 -4.89 -14.52 -6.51
C SER A 218 -5.94 -14.09 -5.49
N TYR A 219 -6.57 -15.03 -4.79
CA TYR A 219 -7.53 -14.74 -3.72
C TYR A 219 -6.87 -14.01 -2.53
N MET A 220 -5.67 -14.44 -2.14
CA MET A 220 -4.89 -13.77 -1.11
C MET A 220 -4.62 -12.31 -1.47
N ILE A 221 -4.19 -12.05 -2.71
CA ILE A 221 -3.86 -10.70 -3.21
C ILE A 221 -5.12 -9.83 -3.28
N THR A 222 -6.20 -10.33 -3.88
CA THR A 222 -7.35 -9.50 -4.22
C THR A 222 -8.39 -9.37 -3.11
N ARG A 223 -8.41 -10.29 -2.15
CA ARG A 223 -9.48 -10.38 -1.14
C ARG A 223 -8.99 -10.32 0.29
N LEU A 224 -7.89 -10.99 0.63
CA LEU A 224 -7.46 -11.08 2.01
C LEU A 224 -6.46 -9.98 2.40
N PHE A 225 -5.53 -9.64 1.52
CA PHE A 225 -4.45 -8.69 1.82
C PHE A 225 -4.18 -7.70 0.68
N PRO A 226 -5.21 -7.04 0.12
CA PRO A 226 -5.05 -6.17 -1.06
C PRO A 226 -4.18 -4.95 -0.81
N ASP A 227 -4.03 -4.52 0.45
CA ASP A 227 -3.23 -3.35 0.82
C ASP A 227 -1.74 -3.68 1.04
N ILE A 228 -1.37 -4.97 1.05
CA ILE A 228 -0.02 -5.44 1.37
C ILE A 228 0.58 -6.23 0.21
N LEU A 229 -0.19 -7.14 -0.39
CA LEU A 229 0.28 -7.98 -1.48
C LEU A 229 0.21 -7.23 -2.80
N VAL A 230 1.39 -7.04 -3.42
CA VAL A 230 1.53 -6.22 -4.63
C VAL A 230 1.82 -7.04 -5.90
N GLY A 231 2.03 -8.34 -5.77
CA GLY A 231 2.31 -9.22 -6.90
C GLY A 231 2.56 -10.67 -6.48
N VAL A 232 3.03 -11.47 -7.44
CA VAL A 232 3.35 -12.88 -7.26
C VAL A 232 4.84 -13.10 -7.44
N LYS A 233 5.47 -13.93 -6.61
CA LYS A 233 6.85 -14.39 -6.76
C LYS A 233 6.88 -15.81 -7.33
N SER A 234 7.75 -16.02 -8.30
CA SER A 234 8.23 -17.31 -8.77
C SER A 234 9.73 -17.39 -8.50
N ALA A 235 10.18 -18.40 -7.75
CA ALA A 235 11.59 -18.48 -7.34
C ALA A 235 12.08 -19.93 -7.24
N HIS A 236 13.32 -20.14 -7.62
CA HIS A 236 14.17 -21.30 -7.34
C HIS A 236 13.61 -22.68 -7.78
N TYR A 237 12.73 -22.71 -8.78
CA TYR A 237 12.24 -23.97 -9.33
C TYR A 237 13.31 -24.61 -10.24
N TRP A 238 13.63 -25.89 -9.99
CA TRP A 238 14.66 -26.63 -10.73
C TRP A 238 14.10 -27.56 -11.81
N GLY A 239 12.79 -27.49 -12.04
CA GLY A 239 12.17 -28.28 -13.10
C GLY A 239 12.69 -27.92 -14.48
N PRO A 240 12.51 -28.79 -15.47
CA PRO A 240 13.10 -28.64 -16.80
C PRO A 240 12.41 -27.62 -17.69
N ASP A 241 11.42 -26.89 -17.15
CA ASP A 241 10.53 -26.02 -17.91
C ASP A 241 10.08 -24.79 -17.10
N PHE A 242 9.21 -23.97 -17.68
CA PHE A 242 8.67 -22.76 -17.07
C PHE A 242 7.38 -22.98 -16.26
N THR A 243 7.09 -24.20 -15.82
CA THR A 243 5.81 -24.52 -15.12
C THR A 243 5.55 -23.60 -13.93
N GLN A 244 6.55 -23.30 -13.10
CA GLN A 244 6.38 -22.37 -11.96
C GLN A 244 6.06 -20.97 -12.43
N VAL A 245 6.76 -20.48 -13.46
CA VAL A 245 6.54 -19.17 -14.04
C VAL A 245 5.12 -19.06 -14.60
N ASP A 246 4.68 -20.06 -15.35
CA ASP A 246 3.33 -20.08 -15.95
C ASP A 246 2.24 -20.04 -14.90
N LYS A 247 2.38 -20.81 -13.82
CA LYS A 247 1.44 -20.79 -12.68
C LYS A 247 1.46 -19.42 -11.97
N ALA A 248 2.62 -18.81 -11.80
CA ALA A 248 2.71 -17.49 -11.22
C ALA A 248 2.08 -16.43 -12.14
N VAL A 249 2.28 -16.52 -13.44
CA VAL A 249 1.67 -15.62 -14.43
C VAL A 249 0.15 -15.81 -14.48
N GLU A 250 -0.34 -17.04 -14.36
CA GLU A 250 -1.77 -17.32 -14.22
C GLU A 250 -2.35 -16.63 -12.97
N ALA A 251 -1.69 -16.78 -11.82
CA ALA A 251 -2.08 -16.08 -10.59
C ALA A 251 -2.07 -14.56 -10.76
N GLY A 252 -1.04 -14.03 -11.40
CA GLY A 252 -0.91 -12.60 -11.70
C GLY A 252 -2.02 -12.08 -12.63
N LYS A 253 -2.42 -12.86 -13.65
CA LYS A 253 -3.56 -12.55 -14.52
C LYS A 253 -4.87 -12.51 -13.73
N LEU A 254 -5.12 -13.50 -12.88
CA LEU A 254 -6.31 -13.57 -12.04
C LEU A 254 -6.37 -12.41 -11.03
N ALA A 255 -5.23 -11.99 -10.53
CA ALA A 255 -5.14 -10.91 -9.54
C ALA A 255 -5.04 -9.50 -10.15
N GLY A 256 -4.77 -9.36 -11.45
CA GLY A 256 -4.42 -8.07 -12.05
C GLY A 256 -3.11 -7.49 -11.51
N ALA A 257 -2.16 -8.35 -11.15
CA ALA A 257 -0.93 -8.00 -10.46
C ALA A 257 0.31 -8.49 -11.24
N PRO A 258 1.48 -7.84 -11.09
CA PRO A 258 2.72 -8.28 -11.73
C PRO A 258 3.27 -9.56 -11.10
N VAL A 259 4.15 -10.21 -11.85
CA VAL A 259 4.95 -11.35 -11.38
C VAL A 259 6.41 -10.93 -11.29
N MET A 260 7.10 -11.33 -10.23
CA MET A 260 8.54 -11.22 -10.10
C MET A 260 9.15 -12.61 -10.22
N VAL A 261 10.02 -12.80 -11.19
CA VAL A 261 10.65 -14.09 -11.49
C VAL A 261 12.12 -14.08 -11.10
N ASP A 262 12.51 -15.13 -10.42
CA ASP A 262 13.87 -15.50 -10.10
C ASP A 262 14.05 -16.95 -10.54
N LEU A 263 14.81 -17.19 -11.59
CA LEU A 263 15.01 -18.54 -12.13
C LEU A 263 15.95 -19.38 -11.26
N GLY A 264 16.77 -18.71 -10.41
CA GLY A 264 17.83 -19.42 -9.67
C GLY A 264 18.86 -20.06 -10.60
N GLU A 265 19.51 -21.11 -10.13
CA GLU A 265 20.48 -21.88 -10.90
C GLU A 265 19.80 -23.08 -11.58
N HIS A 266 19.54 -22.98 -12.87
CA HIS A 266 19.04 -24.10 -13.69
C HIS A 266 20.18 -24.83 -14.41
N HIS A 267 20.15 -26.15 -14.40
CA HIS A 267 21.07 -27.00 -15.14
C HIS A 267 20.31 -28.07 -15.95
N PRO A 268 20.22 -27.95 -17.29
CA PRO A 268 20.74 -26.87 -18.14
C PRO A 268 20.00 -25.53 -17.93
N PRO A 269 20.62 -24.39 -18.25
CA PRO A 269 19.97 -23.08 -18.16
C PRO A 269 18.71 -23.03 -19.02
N LEU A 270 17.63 -22.47 -18.49
CA LEU A 270 16.43 -22.20 -19.30
C LEU A 270 16.69 -21.01 -20.25
N PRO A 271 16.13 -21.04 -21.49
CA PRO A 271 16.35 -19.98 -22.46
C PRO A 271 15.71 -18.67 -22.01
N ILE A 272 16.49 -17.65 -21.72
CA ILE A 272 16.01 -16.33 -21.28
C ILE A 272 15.13 -15.68 -22.35
N GLU A 273 15.47 -15.82 -23.63
CA GLU A 273 14.65 -15.31 -24.72
C GLU A 273 13.22 -15.90 -24.69
N GLU A 274 13.13 -17.19 -24.45
CA GLU A 274 11.83 -17.87 -24.32
C GLU A 274 11.03 -17.33 -23.14
N LEU A 275 11.68 -17.13 -21.98
CA LEU A 275 11.05 -16.52 -20.82
C LEU A 275 10.36 -15.20 -21.18
N PHE A 276 11.08 -14.29 -21.82
CA PHE A 276 10.55 -12.96 -22.17
C PHE A 276 9.51 -13.00 -23.27
N MET A 277 9.72 -13.83 -24.28
CA MET A 277 8.86 -13.81 -25.47
C MET A 277 7.58 -14.62 -25.32
N LYS A 278 7.55 -15.61 -24.43
CA LYS A 278 6.41 -16.54 -24.33
C LYS A 278 5.73 -16.55 -22.95
N HIS A 279 6.48 -16.34 -21.87
CA HIS A 279 5.98 -16.56 -20.52
C HIS A 279 5.68 -15.25 -19.77
N LEU A 280 6.54 -14.24 -19.85
CA LEU A 280 6.33 -12.97 -19.16
C LEU A 280 5.40 -12.03 -19.92
N ARG A 281 4.74 -11.16 -19.15
CA ARG A 281 3.85 -10.10 -19.65
C ARG A 281 4.52 -8.74 -19.51
N PRO A 282 4.13 -7.72 -20.29
CA PRO A 282 4.52 -6.35 -20.01
C PRO A 282 4.14 -5.96 -18.56
N GLY A 283 5.15 -5.51 -17.80
CA GLY A 283 4.99 -5.16 -16.38
C GLY A 283 5.41 -6.25 -15.39
N ASP A 284 5.67 -7.48 -15.85
CA ASP A 284 6.34 -8.49 -15.04
C ASP A 284 7.83 -8.17 -14.87
N ILE A 285 8.44 -8.66 -13.80
CA ILE A 285 9.78 -8.30 -13.34
C ILE A 285 10.68 -9.53 -13.38
N TRP A 286 11.87 -9.38 -13.94
CA TRP A 286 12.93 -10.37 -13.82
C TRP A 286 14.03 -9.84 -12.89
N THR A 287 14.40 -10.65 -11.89
CA THR A 287 15.40 -10.29 -10.89
C THR A 287 16.76 -10.92 -11.19
N HIS A 288 17.81 -10.48 -10.47
CA HIS A 288 19.19 -10.99 -10.60
C HIS A 288 19.75 -10.88 -12.00
N THR A 289 19.33 -9.88 -12.77
CA THR A 289 19.70 -9.67 -14.18
C THR A 289 21.20 -9.65 -14.43
N TYR A 290 21.98 -9.25 -13.45
CA TYR A 290 23.45 -9.11 -13.55
C TYR A 290 24.21 -10.08 -12.63
N ALA A 291 23.51 -10.97 -11.96
CA ALA A 291 24.13 -12.05 -11.19
C ALA A 291 24.56 -13.16 -12.16
N ASN A 292 25.81 -13.62 -12.01
CA ASN A 292 26.33 -14.75 -12.77
C ASN A 292 25.96 -16.07 -12.08
#